data_00bc06d71e0a33e3055f261608225ce6
#
_entry.id   00bc06d71e0a33e3055f261608225ce6
#
_cell.length_a   1.000
_cell.length_b   1.000
_cell.length_c   1.000
_cell.angle_alpha   90.00
_cell.angle_beta   90.00
_cell.angle_gamma   90.00
#
_symmetry.space_group_name_H-M   'P 1'
#
loop_
_entity.id
_entity.type
_entity.pdbx_description
1 polymer ?
#
loop_
_entity_poly.entity_id
_entity_poly.type
_entity_poly.pdbx_seq_one_letter_code
_entity_poly.pdbx_strand_id
1 'polypeptide(L)'
;HLPIYGDTATLYQGLPPFIADSLPDSWGNTLFEIWAKENKIPRNKITPLYKLMFIGTRGMGALEYQPCASDLNHTRKIDISAIYDLTLKILDDRENIVLDTNEQLTMQALLAVGTSAGGRQTKAIIAINEATGEIRSGQSVAPDGFEYHIMKFGSREMPMAEIETAHYHMARTAGIEMEQCRLLPVEGINHFPTKRFDRKNGKKIHTQTLAAIN
;
A
#
# COMPACT_ATOMS: atom_id res chain seq x y z
N HIS A 1 20.06 -23.21 6.63
CA HIS A 1 20.28 -22.22 7.70
C HIS A 1 20.42 -20.87 7.04
N LEU A 2 19.41 -20.01 7.16
CA LEU A 2 19.56 -18.60 6.83
C LEU A 2 20.37 -17.95 7.96
N PRO A 3 21.42 -17.17 7.64
CA PRO A 3 22.18 -16.50 8.68
C PRO A 3 21.27 -15.50 9.40
N ILE A 4 21.15 -15.67 10.71
CA ILE A 4 20.48 -14.71 11.58
C ILE A 4 21.56 -13.70 11.96
N TYR A 5 21.58 -12.54 11.31
CA TYR A 5 22.53 -11.47 11.60
C TYR A 5 21.97 -10.53 12.66
N GLY A 6 22.73 -10.34 13.74
CA GLY A 6 22.53 -9.30 14.72
C GLY A 6 21.26 -9.44 15.60
N ASP A 7 20.89 -8.36 16.26
CA ASP A 7 19.69 -8.28 17.10
C ASP A 7 18.43 -8.13 16.21
N THR A 8 17.99 -9.26 15.64
CA THR A 8 16.77 -9.33 14.82
C THR A 8 15.50 -9.01 15.62
N ALA A 9 15.57 -9.04 16.95
CA ALA A 9 14.41 -8.78 17.80
C ALA A 9 13.95 -7.33 17.72
N THR A 10 14.86 -6.39 17.55
CA THR A 10 14.52 -4.96 17.42
C THR A 10 14.28 -4.54 15.97
N LEU A 11 15.21 -4.85 15.07
CA LEU A 11 15.18 -4.35 13.70
C LEU A 11 14.13 -5.08 12.83
N TYR A 12 14.04 -6.41 12.97
CA TYR A 12 13.16 -7.26 12.17
C TYR A 12 12.04 -7.93 12.97
N GLN A 13 11.80 -7.44 14.18
CA GLN A 13 10.75 -7.95 15.08
C GLN A 13 10.82 -9.48 15.30
N GLY A 14 12.03 -10.06 15.32
CA GLY A 14 12.28 -11.49 15.51
C GLY A 14 12.04 -12.35 14.26
N LEU A 15 11.80 -11.75 13.10
CA LEU A 15 11.62 -12.46 11.82
C LEU A 15 12.92 -12.44 11.00
N PRO A 16 13.11 -13.40 10.09
CA PRO A 16 14.11 -13.28 9.04
C PRO A 16 13.90 -11.98 8.23
N PRO A 17 14.97 -11.25 7.84
CA PRO A 17 14.88 -9.96 7.19
C PRO A 17 13.93 -9.95 5.97
N PHE A 18 14.04 -10.96 5.09
CA PHE A 18 13.21 -11.05 3.88
C PHE A 18 11.72 -11.26 4.17
N ILE A 19 11.36 -11.81 5.33
CA ILE A 19 9.96 -11.93 5.79
C ILE A 19 9.52 -10.62 6.43
N ALA A 20 10.38 -10.03 7.27
CA ALA A 20 10.09 -8.77 7.95
C ALA A 20 9.82 -7.61 6.98
N ASP A 21 10.43 -7.65 5.78
CA ASP A 21 10.23 -6.68 4.70
C ASP A 21 8.77 -6.62 4.19
N SER A 22 7.99 -7.65 4.46
CA SER A 22 6.55 -7.68 4.14
C SER A 22 5.67 -7.09 5.23
N LEU A 23 6.23 -6.76 6.40
CA LEU A 23 5.43 -6.17 7.49
C LEU A 23 4.89 -4.79 7.08
N PRO A 24 3.69 -4.42 7.58
CA PRO A 24 3.19 -3.08 7.39
C PRO A 24 4.16 -2.05 7.97
N ASP A 25 4.40 -0.99 7.23
CA ASP A 25 5.16 0.17 7.68
C ASP A 25 4.31 1.17 8.48
N SER A 26 4.77 2.41 8.61
CA SER A 26 4.08 3.44 9.39
C SER A 26 2.61 3.64 8.96
N TRP A 27 2.34 3.82 7.67
CA TRP A 27 0.98 3.99 7.15
C TRP A 27 0.19 2.68 7.23
N GLY A 28 0.78 1.59 6.77
CA GLY A 28 0.19 0.26 6.83
C GLY A 28 -0.14 -0.18 8.26
N ASN A 29 0.70 0.14 9.24
CA ASN A 29 0.41 -0.11 10.66
C ASN A 29 -0.78 0.71 11.17
N THR A 30 -0.91 1.99 10.77
CA THR A 30 -2.09 2.79 11.13
C THR A 30 -3.38 2.11 10.65
N LEU A 31 -3.41 1.66 9.40
CA LEU A 31 -4.57 0.96 8.85
C LEU A 31 -4.81 -0.40 9.53
N PHE A 32 -3.74 -1.14 9.81
CA PHE A 32 -3.83 -2.40 10.54
C PHE A 32 -4.43 -2.21 11.95
N GLU A 33 -4.04 -1.17 12.68
CA GLU A 33 -4.54 -0.87 14.01
C GLU A 33 -6.04 -0.54 14.00
N ILE A 34 -6.50 0.24 13.00
CA ILE A 34 -7.93 0.53 12.80
C ILE A 34 -8.67 -0.77 12.53
N TRP A 35 -8.20 -1.59 11.59
CA TRP A 35 -8.80 -2.89 11.27
C TRP A 35 -8.84 -3.81 12.49
N ALA A 36 -7.76 -3.90 13.26
CA ALA A 36 -7.69 -4.74 14.46
C ALA A 36 -8.68 -4.29 15.53
N LYS A 37 -8.86 -2.97 15.72
CA LYS A 37 -9.84 -2.40 16.64
C LYS A 37 -11.27 -2.74 16.21
N GLU A 38 -11.62 -2.54 14.94
CA GLU A 38 -12.94 -2.88 14.38
C GLU A 38 -13.27 -4.37 14.52
N ASN A 39 -12.28 -5.24 14.29
CA ASN A 39 -12.43 -6.69 14.41
C ASN A 39 -12.22 -7.20 15.84
N LYS A 40 -12.11 -6.31 16.84
CA LYS A 40 -11.97 -6.64 18.27
C LYS A 40 -10.81 -7.60 18.54
N ILE A 41 -9.69 -7.44 17.81
CA ILE A 41 -8.50 -8.26 18.01
C ILE A 41 -7.81 -7.86 19.32
N PRO A 42 -7.63 -8.79 20.26
CA PRO A 42 -6.95 -8.47 21.52
C PRO A 42 -5.48 -8.09 21.27
N ARG A 43 -4.99 -7.05 21.98
CA ARG A 43 -3.60 -6.55 21.82
C ARG A 43 -2.54 -7.64 22.01
N ASN A 44 -2.74 -8.59 22.90
CA ASN A 44 -1.81 -9.70 23.13
C ASN A 44 -1.74 -10.72 21.98
N LYS A 45 -2.66 -10.68 21.01
CA LYS A 45 -2.60 -11.46 19.78
C LYS A 45 -1.91 -10.74 18.63
N ILE A 46 -1.66 -9.42 18.77
CA ILE A 46 -0.99 -8.62 17.74
C ILE A 46 0.50 -8.92 17.79
N THR A 47 0.91 -9.87 16.98
CA THR A 47 2.31 -10.27 16.78
C THR A 47 2.76 -9.95 15.35
N PRO A 48 4.06 -9.94 15.05
CA PRO A 48 4.54 -9.82 13.66
C PRO A 48 3.92 -10.87 12.73
N LEU A 49 3.78 -12.11 13.19
CA LEU A 49 3.13 -13.17 12.41
C LEU A 49 1.65 -12.84 12.13
N TYR A 50 0.95 -12.27 13.11
CA TYR A 50 -0.44 -11.87 12.91
C TYR A 50 -0.58 -10.76 11.87
N LYS A 51 0.37 -9.80 11.85
CA LYS A 51 0.44 -8.77 10.80
C LYS A 51 0.70 -9.37 9.42
N LEU A 52 1.55 -10.39 9.30
CA LEU A 52 1.75 -11.12 8.04
C LEU A 52 0.47 -11.85 7.60
N MET A 53 -0.26 -12.47 8.51
CA MET A 53 -1.58 -13.06 8.20
C MET A 53 -2.60 -12.00 7.73
N PHE A 54 -2.55 -10.79 8.29
CA PHE A 54 -3.37 -9.67 7.81
C PHE A 54 -2.97 -9.23 6.39
N ILE A 55 -1.69 -9.17 6.07
CA ILE A 55 -1.20 -8.91 4.71
C ILE A 55 -1.65 -10.00 3.76
N GLY A 56 -1.53 -11.27 4.15
CA GLY A 56 -1.99 -12.41 3.37
C GLY A 56 -1.36 -12.45 1.97
N THR A 57 -2.19 -12.49 0.94
CA THR A 57 -1.76 -12.52 -0.48
C THR A 57 -1.58 -11.14 -1.09
N ARG A 58 -1.80 -10.06 -0.33
CA ARG A 58 -1.81 -8.67 -0.84
C ARG A 58 -0.46 -7.97 -0.80
N GLY A 59 0.59 -8.64 -0.31
CA GLY A 59 1.92 -8.07 -0.15
C GLY A 59 2.54 -7.54 -1.44
N MET A 60 3.55 -6.68 -1.27
CA MET A 60 4.47 -6.34 -2.34
C MET A 60 5.33 -7.55 -2.69
N GLY A 61 5.81 -7.60 -3.95
CA GLY A 61 6.57 -8.76 -4.42
C GLY A 61 5.71 -10.02 -4.55
N ALA A 62 6.33 -11.20 -4.40
CA ALA A 62 5.72 -12.51 -4.65
C ALA A 62 5.45 -13.31 -3.38
N LEU A 63 5.86 -12.83 -2.19
CA LEU A 63 5.59 -13.55 -0.94
C LEU A 63 4.11 -13.47 -0.58
N GLU A 64 3.58 -14.59 -0.12
CA GLU A 64 2.19 -14.74 0.32
C GLU A 64 2.16 -15.47 1.67
N TYR A 65 1.24 -15.07 2.53
CA TYR A 65 1.13 -15.58 3.89
C TYR A 65 -0.23 -16.23 4.12
N GLN A 66 -0.22 -17.44 4.64
CA GLN A 66 -1.42 -18.20 4.97
C GLN A 66 -1.33 -18.79 6.39
N PRO A 67 -2.46 -18.89 7.10
CA PRO A 67 -3.80 -18.46 6.69
C PRO A 67 -3.94 -16.95 6.63
N CYS A 68 -4.83 -16.45 5.78
CA CYS A 68 -5.13 -15.02 5.70
C CYS A 68 -6.10 -14.63 6.83
N ALA A 69 -5.77 -13.60 7.60
CA ALA A 69 -6.61 -13.13 8.71
C ALA A 69 -7.68 -12.12 8.27
N SER A 70 -7.64 -11.65 7.03
CA SER A 70 -8.56 -10.64 6.51
C SER A 70 -9.13 -11.08 5.16
N ASP A 71 -10.43 -10.87 4.95
CA ASP A 71 -11.09 -11.05 3.66
C ASP A 71 -11.16 -9.72 2.90
N LEU A 72 -9.98 -9.20 2.53
CA LEU A 72 -9.82 -7.92 1.83
C LEU A 72 -9.41 -8.10 0.35
N ASN A 73 -9.48 -9.33 -0.17
CA ASN A 73 -9.01 -9.68 -1.53
C ASN A 73 -10.05 -9.36 -2.62
N HIS A 74 -10.73 -8.21 -2.54
CA HIS A 74 -11.75 -7.84 -3.51
C HIS A 74 -11.22 -6.87 -4.56
N THR A 75 -11.46 -7.17 -5.84
CA THR A 75 -11.26 -6.28 -6.99
C THR A 75 -12.44 -5.34 -7.16
N ARG A 76 -12.79 -4.56 -6.15
CA ARG A 76 -13.86 -3.56 -6.27
C ARG A 76 -13.37 -2.33 -7.03
N LYS A 77 -14.30 -1.66 -7.72
CA LYS A 77 -14.07 -0.30 -8.22
C LYS A 77 -13.78 0.62 -7.03
N ILE A 78 -12.81 1.51 -7.21
CA ILE A 78 -12.33 2.40 -6.16
C ILE A 78 -12.66 3.83 -6.53
N ASP A 79 -13.21 4.55 -5.58
CA ASP A 79 -13.37 6.00 -5.61
C ASP A 79 -12.16 6.62 -4.89
N ILE A 80 -11.27 7.22 -5.67
CA ILE A 80 -10.03 7.84 -5.14
C ILE A 80 -10.34 9.05 -4.28
N SER A 81 -11.35 9.84 -4.64
CA SER A 81 -11.74 11.02 -3.86
C SER A 81 -12.23 10.63 -2.47
N ALA A 82 -13.15 9.68 -2.39
CA ALA A 82 -13.66 9.19 -1.11
C ALA A 82 -12.55 8.57 -0.24
N ILE A 83 -11.62 7.80 -0.84
CA ILE A 83 -10.47 7.25 -0.11
C ILE A 83 -9.53 8.35 0.37
N TYR A 84 -9.30 9.38 -0.44
CA TYR A 84 -8.45 10.51 -0.05
C TYR A 84 -9.04 11.28 1.14
N ASP A 85 -10.32 11.62 1.08
CA ASP A 85 -11.01 12.33 2.17
C ASP A 85 -10.99 11.52 3.47
N LEU A 86 -11.25 10.22 3.38
CA LEU A 86 -11.14 9.33 4.54
C LEU A 86 -9.70 9.24 5.07
N THR A 87 -8.71 9.25 4.20
CA THR A 87 -7.30 9.27 4.59
C THR A 87 -6.96 10.53 5.38
N LEU A 88 -7.44 11.71 4.96
CA LEU A 88 -7.26 12.96 5.69
C LEU A 88 -7.92 12.90 7.07
N LYS A 89 -9.14 12.38 7.15
CA LYS A 89 -9.86 12.20 8.42
C LYS A 89 -9.09 11.29 9.39
N ILE A 90 -8.49 10.20 8.90
CA ILE A 90 -7.65 9.29 9.69
C ILE A 90 -6.39 10.00 10.20
N LEU A 91 -5.78 10.86 9.37
CA LEU A 91 -4.56 11.57 9.75
C LEU A 91 -4.83 12.62 10.82
N ASP A 92 -6.02 13.24 10.81
CA ASP A 92 -6.43 14.28 11.77
C ASP A 92 -6.73 13.67 13.15
N ASP A 93 -7.54 12.62 13.22
CA ASP A 93 -7.86 11.95 14.50
C ASP A 93 -7.87 10.41 14.36
N ARG A 94 -6.73 9.80 14.63
CA ARG A 94 -6.55 8.33 14.56
C ARG A 94 -7.24 7.57 15.68
N GLU A 95 -7.39 8.18 16.84
CA GLU A 95 -7.84 7.48 18.05
C GLU A 95 -9.37 7.45 18.18
N ASN A 96 -10.05 8.52 17.73
CA ASN A 96 -11.48 8.71 17.92
C ASN A 96 -12.29 8.68 16.62
N ILE A 97 -11.73 8.11 15.56
CA ILE A 97 -12.43 8.05 14.27
C ILE A 97 -13.77 7.33 14.41
N VAL A 98 -14.85 8.03 14.05
CA VAL A 98 -16.21 7.49 13.94
C VAL A 98 -16.58 7.51 12.47
N LEU A 99 -16.95 6.35 11.93
CA LEU A 99 -17.29 6.16 10.53
C LEU A 99 -18.80 5.98 10.38
N ASP A 100 -19.39 6.71 9.45
CA ASP A 100 -20.75 6.42 8.97
C ASP A 100 -20.77 5.17 8.05
N THR A 101 -21.97 4.78 7.59
CA THR A 101 -22.13 3.57 6.76
C THR A 101 -21.36 3.65 5.43
N ASN A 102 -21.31 4.82 4.79
CA ASN A 102 -20.58 5.01 3.53
C ASN A 102 -19.08 5.01 3.77
N GLU A 103 -18.63 5.68 4.84
CA GLU A 103 -17.23 5.69 5.25
C GLU A 103 -16.73 4.29 5.65
N GLN A 104 -17.59 3.43 6.23
CA GLN A 104 -17.24 2.03 6.50
C GLN A 104 -16.93 1.24 5.21
N LEU A 105 -17.70 1.45 4.15
CA LEU A 105 -17.43 0.84 2.84
C LEU A 105 -16.14 1.40 2.23
N THR A 106 -15.91 2.69 2.35
CA THR A 106 -14.68 3.37 1.92
C THR A 106 -13.48 2.88 2.73
N MET A 107 -13.63 2.65 4.04
CA MET A 107 -12.59 2.09 4.90
C MET A 107 -12.19 0.68 4.45
N GLN A 108 -13.15 -0.18 4.11
CA GLN A 108 -12.83 -1.50 3.55
C GLN A 108 -12.03 -1.40 2.25
N ALA A 109 -12.40 -0.45 1.37
CA ALA A 109 -11.63 -0.19 0.14
C ALA A 109 -10.22 0.32 0.45
N LEU A 110 -10.07 1.26 1.40
CA LEU A 110 -8.78 1.79 1.83
C LEU A 110 -7.89 0.69 2.46
N LEU A 111 -8.45 -0.15 3.33
CA LEU A 111 -7.75 -1.31 3.90
C LEU A 111 -7.28 -2.28 2.82
N ALA A 112 -8.09 -2.47 1.77
CA ALA A 112 -7.74 -3.35 0.66
C ALA A 112 -6.59 -2.81 -0.20
N VAL A 113 -6.31 -1.50 -0.20
CA VAL A 113 -5.30 -0.88 -1.10
C VAL A 113 -4.15 -0.22 -0.37
N GLY A 114 -4.27 0.09 0.92
CA GLY A 114 -3.33 0.95 1.65
C GLY A 114 -2.25 0.22 2.46
N THR A 115 -2.33 -1.09 2.64
CA THR A 115 -1.63 -1.76 3.75
C THR A 115 -0.25 -2.33 3.44
N SER A 116 0.16 -2.45 2.19
CA SER A 116 1.34 -3.27 1.84
C SER A 116 2.52 -2.54 1.20
N ALA A 117 2.40 -1.26 0.86
CA ALA A 117 3.51 -0.51 0.26
C ALA A 117 4.27 0.29 1.32
N GLY A 118 5.60 0.10 1.38
CA GLY A 118 6.49 0.72 2.35
C GLY A 118 6.55 2.26 2.30
N GLY A 119 6.93 2.91 3.43
CA GLY A 119 7.14 4.36 3.56
C GLY A 119 6.08 5.10 4.37
N ARG A 120 6.41 6.30 4.85
CA ARG A 120 5.56 7.10 5.77
C ARG A 120 4.41 7.82 5.09
N GLN A 121 4.55 8.15 3.80
CA GLN A 121 3.54 8.88 3.03
C GLN A 121 2.33 7.99 2.78
N THR A 122 1.15 8.58 2.88
CA THR A 122 -0.12 7.92 2.56
C THR A 122 -0.17 7.53 1.09
N LYS A 123 -0.55 6.30 0.83
CA LYS A 123 -0.57 5.73 -0.53
C LYS A 123 -1.60 4.62 -0.67
N ALA A 124 -1.94 4.30 -1.90
CA ALA A 124 -2.81 3.21 -2.28
C ALA A 124 -2.19 2.36 -3.39
N ILE A 125 -2.41 1.06 -3.32
CA ILE A 125 -2.05 0.12 -4.38
C ILE A 125 -3.27 -0.05 -5.28
N ILE A 126 -3.21 0.49 -6.48
CA ILE A 126 -4.32 0.54 -7.41
C ILE A 126 -3.98 -0.14 -8.73
N ALA A 127 -5.01 -0.50 -9.47
CA ALA A 127 -4.93 -0.91 -10.86
C ALA A 127 -5.78 0.05 -11.69
N ILE A 128 -5.22 0.58 -12.77
CA ILE A 128 -5.85 1.56 -13.64
C ILE A 128 -6.04 0.94 -15.02
N ASN A 129 -7.24 1.04 -15.56
CA ASN A 129 -7.50 0.79 -16.97
C ASN A 129 -7.37 2.12 -17.71
N GLU A 130 -6.29 2.28 -18.47
CA GLU A 130 -5.98 3.54 -19.16
C GLU A 130 -6.99 3.88 -20.26
N ALA A 131 -7.69 2.88 -20.83
CA ALA A 131 -8.68 3.11 -21.88
C ALA A 131 -10.02 3.65 -21.34
N THR A 132 -10.40 3.24 -20.12
CA THR A 132 -11.68 3.60 -19.52
C THR A 132 -11.56 4.59 -18.37
N GLY A 133 -10.35 4.79 -17.81
CA GLY A 133 -10.12 5.55 -16.59
C GLY A 133 -10.62 4.83 -15.32
N GLU A 134 -11.06 3.57 -15.42
CA GLU A 134 -11.54 2.82 -14.27
C GLU A 134 -10.40 2.47 -13.32
N ILE A 135 -10.62 2.65 -12.01
CA ILE A 135 -9.65 2.33 -10.96
C ILE A 135 -10.20 1.23 -10.06
N ARG A 136 -9.35 0.24 -9.77
CA ARG A 136 -9.63 -0.90 -8.89
C ARG A 136 -8.51 -1.14 -7.90
N SER A 137 -8.73 -2.05 -6.95
CA SER A 137 -7.65 -2.52 -6.08
C SER A 137 -6.53 -3.17 -6.91
N GLY A 138 -5.31 -2.71 -6.69
CA GLY A 138 -4.10 -3.27 -7.30
C GLY A 138 -3.39 -4.30 -6.41
N GLN A 139 -3.98 -4.68 -5.28
CA GLN A 139 -3.43 -5.71 -4.39
C GLN A 139 -3.92 -7.12 -4.75
N SER A 140 -5.08 -7.24 -5.37
CA SER A 140 -5.61 -8.48 -5.93
C SER A 140 -5.44 -8.52 -7.45
N VAL A 141 -5.74 -9.67 -8.06
CA VAL A 141 -5.66 -9.80 -9.51
C VAL A 141 -6.74 -8.92 -10.15
N ALA A 142 -6.31 -7.92 -10.91
CA ALA A 142 -7.20 -7.09 -11.69
C ALA A 142 -7.54 -7.77 -13.04
N PRO A 143 -8.71 -7.45 -13.65
CA PRO A 143 -9.03 -7.93 -14.99
C PRO A 143 -8.01 -7.51 -16.05
N ASP A 144 -8.07 -8.14 -17.23
CA ASP A 144 -7.24 -7.75 -18.36
C ASP A 144 -7.44 -6.27 -18.74
N GLY A 145 -6.37 -5.63 -19.19
CA GLY A 145 -6.37 -4.21 -19.57
C GLY A 145 -6.11 -3.25 -18.40
N PHE A 146 -5.88 -3.75 -17.19
CA PHE A 146 -5.46 -2.93 -16.06
C PHE A 146 -3.95 -2.99 -15.84
N GLU A 147 -3.36 -1.84 -15.56
CA GLU A 147 -1.96 -1.70 -15.13
C GLU A 147 -1.88 -1.41 -13.63
N TYR A 148 -0.91 -2.01 -12.95
CA TYR A 148 -0.73 -1.89 -11.49
C TYR A 148 0.15 -0.70 -11.14
N HIS A 149 -0.27 0.07 -10.13
CA HIS A 149 0.41 1.28 -9.67
C HIS A 149 0.49 1.35 -8.13
N ILE A 150 1.54 1.98 -7.65
CA ILE A 150 1.59 2.56 -6.31
C ILE A 150 1.24 4.03 -6.48
N MET A 151 0.14 4.47 -5.93
CA MET A 151 -0.29 5.86 -6.00
C MET A 151 -0.03 6.53 -4.65
N LYS A 152 0.80 7.56 -4.62
CA LYS A 152 0.95 8.46 -3.49
C LYS A 152 -0.11 9.54 -3.58
N PHE A 153 -0.78 9.79 -2.45
CA PHE A 153 -1.76 10.87 -2.40
C PHE A 153 -1.07 12.24 -2.42
N GLY A 154 -1.64 13.15 -3.19
CA GLY A 154 -1.22 14.54 -3.21
C GLY A 154 -1.74 15.32 -2.00
N SER A 155 -1.48 16.61 -1.99
CA SER A 155 -1.94 17.51 -0.94
C SER A 155 -2.44 18.83 -1.56
N ARG A 156 -3.45 19.43 -0.95
CA ARG A 156 -3.90 20.78 -1.33
C ARG A 156 -2.93 21.87 -0.88
N GLU A 157 -2.18 21.60 0.18
CA GLU A 157 -1.29 22.57 0.81
C GLU A 157 0.13 22.55 0.22
N MET A 158 0.58 21.37 -0.22
CA MET A 158 1.94 21.16 -0.71
C MET A 158 1.94 20.42 -2.05
N PRO A 159 2.63 20.91 -3.07
CA PRO A 159 2.67 20.32 -4.41
C PRO A 159 3.59 19.08 -4.46
N MET A 160 3.39 18.11 -3.56
CA MET A 160 4.29 16.95 -3.44
C MET A 160 4.25 16.06 -4.68
N ALA A 161 3.09 15.87 -5.29
CA ALA A 161 2.95 15.06 -6.50
C ALA A 161 3.68 15.72 -7.70
N GLU A 162 3.59 17.03 -7.81
CA GLU A 162 4.29 17.83 -8.84
C GLU A 162 5.81 17.78 -8.63
N ILE A 163 6.26 17.90 -7.37
CA ILE A 163 7.70 17.80 -7.03
C ILE A 163 8.23 16.41 -7.37
N GLU A 164 7.53 15.34 -7.01
CA GLU A 164 7.93 13.97 -7.37
C GLU A 164 7.94 13.77 -8.89
N THR A 165 6.97 14.35 -9.61
CA THR A 165 6.94 14.31 -11.08
C THR A 165 8.13 15.05 -11.70
N ALA A 166 8.50 16.20 -11.14
CA ALA A 166 9.69 16.94 -11.59
C ALA A 166 10.97 16.10 -11.37
N HIS A 167 11.13 15.49 -10.21
CA HIS A 167 12.25 14.58 -9.92
C HIS A 167 12.27 13.37 -10.86
N TYR A 168 11.13 12.79 -11.18
CA TYR A 168 11.04 11.73 -12.18
C TYR A 168 11.58 12.16 -13.55
N HIS A 169 11.17 13.34 -14.04
CA HIS A 169 11.66 13.87 -15.31
C HIS A 169 13.16 14.19 -15.26
N MET A 170 13.66 14.76 -14.16
CA MET A 170 15.09 15.01 -13.96
C MET A 170 15.91 13.72 -14.00
N ALA A 171 15.47 12.68 -13.28
CA ALA A 171 16.12 11.38 -13.26
C ALA A 171 16.17 10.74 -14.66
N ARG A 172 15.04 10.77 -15.38
CA ARG A 172 14.95 10.27 -16.77
C ARG A 172 15.89 11.03 -17.70
N THR A 173 15.97 12.36 -17.58
CA THR A 173 16.88 13.20 -18.36
C THR A 173 18.35 12.88 -18.04
N ALA A 174 18.65 12.54 -16.79
CA ALA A 174 19.99 12.08 -16.38
C ALA A 174 20.33 10.64 -16.81
N GLY A 175 19.45 9.96 -17.55
CA GLY A 175 19.67 8.59 -18.03
C GLY A 175 19.36 7.50 -16.99
N ILE A 176 18.72 7.83 -15.88
CA ILE A 176 18.31 6.82 -14.88
C ILE A 176 17.06 6.10 -15.40
N GLU A 177 17.10 4.78 -15.43
CA GLU A 177 15.93 3.96 -15.73
C GLU A 177 14.97 3.98 -14.54
N MET A 178 13.74 4.39 -14.79
CA MET A 178 12.66 4.44 -13.81
C MET A 178 11.37 3.92 -14.42
N GLU A 179 10.54 3.31 -13.60
CA GLU A 179 9.17 2.97 -13.98
C GLU A 179 8.36 4.24 -14.31
N GLN A 180 7.35 4.06 -15.14
CA GLN A 180 6.50 5.17 -15.56
C GLN A 180 5.78 5.80 -14.37
N CYS A 181 5.89 7.13 -14.29
CA CYS A 181 5.20 7.96 -13.31
C CYS A 181 4.47 9.08 -14.04
N ARG A 182 3.37 9.55 -13.47
CA ARG A 182 2.63 10.69 -14.01
C ARG A 182 1.85 11.42 -12.92
N LEU A 183 1.26 12.55 -13.26
CA LEU A 183 0.21 13.14 -12.44
C LEU A 183 -1.15 12.49 -12.78
N LEU A 184 -1.95 12.26 -11.76
CA LEU A 184 -3.34 11.82 -11.86
C LEU A 184 -4.20 12.88 -11.14
N PRO A 185 -4.83 13.80 -11.87
CA PRO A 185 -5.73 14.77 -11.27
C PRO A 185 -7.06 14.11 -10.90
N VAL A 186 -7.47 14.28 -9.65
CA VAL A 186 -8.78 13.88 -9.14
C VAL A 186 -9.32 15.05 -8.32
N GLU A 187 -10.47 15.60 -8.70
CA GLU A 187 -11.14 16.73 -8.02
C GLU A 187 -10.22 17.92 -7.68
N GLY A 188 -9.32 18.25 -8.62
CA GLY A 188 -8.39 19.38 -8.49
C GLY A 188 -7.16 19.12 -7.61
N ILE A 189 -6.95 17.88 -7.19
CA ILE A 189 -5.76 17.43 -6.47
C ILE A 189 -4.96 16.50 -7.38
N ASN A 190 -3.67 16.76 -7.53
CA ASN A 190 -2.78 15.88 -8.27
C ASN A 190 -2.25 14.77 -7.35
N HIS A 191 -2.43 13.52 -7.76
CA HIS A 191 -1.83 12.36 -7.15
C HIS A 191 -0.68 11.85 -8.01
N PHE A 192 0.21 11.01 -7.43
CA PHE A 192 1.42 10.52 -8.10
C PHE A 192 1.42 8.99 -8.20
N PRO A 193 0.80 8.38 -9.23
CA PRO A 193 0.92 6.97 -9.52
C PRO A 193 2.26 6.64 -10.17
N THR A 194 2.91 5.61 -9.64
CA THR A 194 4.10 4.95 -10.19
C THR A 194 3.73 3.54 -10.61
N LYS A 195 4.03 3.14 -11.85
CA LYS A 195 3.81 1.77 -12.32
C LYS A 195 4.61 0.78 -11.49
N ARG A 196 4.00 -0.35 -11.15
CA ARG A 196 4.64 -1.38 -10.34
C ARG A 196 5.51 -2.28 -11.20
N PHE A 197 6.79 -2.41 -10.84
CA PHE A 197 7.73 -3.36 -11.48
C PHE A 197 7.58 -4.79 -10.95
N ASP A 198 6.97 -4.96 -9.78
CA ASP A 198 6.74 -6.27 -9.15
C ASP A 198 5.48 -6.98 -9.67
N ARG A 199 4.90 -6.46 -10.75
CA ARG A 199 3.77 -7.07 -11.47
C ARG A 199 4.06 -7.07 -12.96
N LYS A 200 4.07 -8.26 -13.57
CA LYS A 200 4.29 -8.42 -15.01
C LYS A 200 3.34 -9.47 -15.56
N ASN A 201 2.53 -9.10 -16.55
CA ASN A 201 1.56 -10.00 -17.19
C ASN A 201 0.66 -10.73 -16.17
N GLY A 202 0.13 -10.00 -15.18
CA GLY A 202 -0.70 -10.55 -14.11
C GLY A 202 0.04 -11.39 -13.07
N LYS A 203 1.34 -11.61 -13.21
CA LYS A 203 2.17 -12.41 -12.29
C LYS A 203 2.92 -11.52 -11.31
N LYS A 204 3.08 -12.00 -10.08
CA LYS A 204 3.91 -11.40 -9.06
C LYS A 204 5.39 -11.70 -9.31
N ILE A 205 6.24 -10.69 -9.16
CA ILE A 205 7.70 -10.82 -9.24
C ILE A 205 8.26 -10.66 -7.83
N HIS A 206 9.13 -11.56 -7.42
CA HIS A 206 9.80 -11.46 -6.12
C HIS A 206 10.60 -10.16 -6.02
N THR A 207 10.40 -9.44 -4.94
CA THR A 207 11.01 -8.14 -4.68
C THR A 207 11.35 -8.03 -3.22
N GLN A 208 12.49 -7.44 -2.91
CA GLN A 208 12.91 -7.13 -1.54
C GLN A 208 13.58 -5.77 -1.52
N THR A 209 13.48 -5.08 -0.38
CA THR A 209 14.25 -3.87 -0.16
C THR A 209 15.73 -4.23 0.09
N LEU A 210 16.62 -3.27 -0.15
CA LEU A 210 18.05 -3.47 0.15
C LEU A 210 18.28 -3.77 1.63
N ALA A 211 17.47 -3.20 2.52
CA ALA A 211 17.51 -3.46 3.95
C ALA A 211 17.23 -4.92 4.33
N ALA A 212 16.48 -5.64 3.50
CA ALA A 212 16.13 -7.05 3.73
C ALA A 212 17.18 -8.03 3.17
N ILE A 213 18.15 -7.53 2.41
CA ILE A 213 19.20 -8.34 1.76
C ILE A 213 20.48 -8.36 2.59
N ASN A 214 20.71 -7.37 3.45
CA ASN A 214 21.90 -7.22 4.30
C ASN A 214 21.88 -8.12 5.53
#